data_8b0d3371e2ec93c4abf0f14f0b007da1
#
_entry.id   8b0d3371e2ec93c4abf0f14f0b007da1
#
_cell.length_a   1.000
_cell.length_b   1.000
_cell.length_c   1.000
_cell.angle_alpha   90.00
_cell.angle_beta   90.00
_cell.angle_gamma   90.00
#
_symmetry.space_group_name_H-M   'P 1'
#
loop_
_entity.id
_entity.type
_entity.pdbx_description
1 polymer ?
#
loop_
_entity_poly.entity_id
_entity_poly.type
_entity_poly.pdbx_seq_one_letter_code
_entity_poly.pdbx_strand_id
1 'polypeptide(L)'
;MPAPGTLDDVVAGVLRDVAKREAAVSFQEIKARSRDMAPTRDARAALLRHGCSVIVEIKRNSPVFGPTGAGYAPVDTLARDIEAGGAHLIACQTERLRFDGSLADMAEARAAVELPMVCRDVIVDPYQIHEARCYGADALPLQVLSLIHI
;
A
#
# COMPACT_ATOMS: atom_id res chain seq x y z
N MET A 1 16.63 18.71 -10.94
CA MET A 1 15.77 17.90 -10.06
C MET A 1 15.91 18.44 -8.64
N PRO A 2 14.82 18.75 -7.92
CA PRO A 2 14.97 19.09 -6.51
C PRO A 2 15.61 17.89 -5.79
N ALA A 3 16.50 18.18 -4.81
CA ALA A 3 17.08 17.14 -3.97
C ALA A 3 15.96 16.32 -3.30
N PRO A 4 16.13 14.99 -3.14
CA PRO A 4 15.19 14.22 -2.36
C PRO A 4 15.10 14.86 -0.97
N GLY A 5 13.89 15.22 -0.54
CA GLY A 5 13.65 15.78 0.79
C GLY A 5 14.11 14.81 1.88
N THR A 6 14.38 15.34 3.06
CA THR A 6 14.72 14.53 4.23
C THR A 6 13.57 13.59 4.61
N LEU A 7 13.82 12.59 5.45
CA LEU A 7 12.76 11.73 6.00
C LEU A 7 11.66 12.56 6.69
N ASP A 8 12.06 13.61 7.39
CA ASP A 8 11.14 14.54 8.05
C ASP A 8 10.21 15.26 7.06
N ASP A 9 10.72 15.65 5.88
CA ASP A 9 9.90 16.24 4.82
C ASP A 9 8.89 15.23 4.28
N VAL A 10 9.28 13.96 4.18
CA VAL A 10 8.40 12.85 3.77
C VAL A 10 7.28 12.68 4.79
N VAL A 11 7.63 12.52 6.07
CA VAL A 11 6.69 12.34 7.18
C VAL A 11 5.73 13.52 7.27
N ALA A 12 6.24 14.75 7.24
CA ALA A 12 5.40 15.95 7.29
C ALA A 12 4.43 16.04 6.09
N GLY A 13 4.85 15.60 4.90
CA GLY A 13 4.00 15.52 3.72
C GLY A 13 2.86 14.52 3.90
N VAL A 14 3.19 13.33 4.37
CA VAL A 14 2.21 12.25 4.62
C VAL A 14 1.21 12.67 5.70
N LEU A 15 1.67 13.24 6.83
CA LEU A 15 0.79 13.69 7.90
C LEU A 15 -0.21 14.76 7.43
N ARG A 16 0.22 15.70 6.56
CA ARG A 16 -0.70 16.68 5.96
C ARG A 16 -1.75 16.03 5.06
N ASP A 17 -1.39 14.98 4.33
CA ASP A 17 -2.32 14.26 3.47
C ASP A 17 -3.29 13.41 4.30
N VAL A 18 -2.81 12.73 5.35
CA VAL A 18 -3.65 12.01 6.32
C VAL A 18 -4.67 12.95 6.96
N ALA A 19 -4.24 14.12 7.45
CA ALA A 19 -5.13 15.09 8.08
C ALA A 19 -6.29 15.54 7.16
N LYS A 20 -6.04 15.65 5.84
CA LYS A 20 -7.11 15.95 4.86
C LYS A 20 -8.11 14.81 4.72
N ARG A 21 -7.63 13.57 4.71
CA ARG A 21 -8.49 12.39 4.60
C ARG A 21 -9.29 12.17 5.88
N GLU A 22 -8.67 12.37 7.05
CA GLU A 22 -9.33 12.29 8.35
C GLU A 22 -10.40 13.38 8.54
N ALA A 23 -10.19 14.57 7.97
CA ALA A 23 -11.22 15.62 7.95
C ALA A 23 -12.46 15.23 7.12
N ALA A 24 -12.29 14.37 6.11
CA ALA A 24 -13.40 13.88 5.29
C ALA A 24 -14.06 12.63 5.89
N VAL A 25 -13.27 11.73 6.47
CA VAL A 25 -13.74 10.51 7.15
C VAL A 25 -13.00 10.40 8.48
N SER A 26 -13.70 10.58 9.59
CA SER A 26 -13.08 10.60 10.91
C SER A 26 -12.38 9.29 11.27
N PHE A 27 -11.39 9.37 12.17
CA PHE A 27 -10.70 8.17 12.70
C PHE A 27 -11.67 7.14 13.28
N GLN A 28 -12.69 7.58 14.00
CA GLN A 28 -13.68 6.66 14.57
C GLN A 28 -14.48 5.93 13.49
N GLU A 29 -14.82 6.64 12.43
CA GLU A 29 -15.56 6.07 11.31
C GLU A 29 -14.72 5.08 10.51
N ILE A 30 -13.48 5.43 10.14
CA ILE A 30 -12.60 4.52 9.38
C ILE A 30 -12.25 3.29 10.20
N LYS A 31 -12.07 3.45 11.53
CA LYS A 31 -11.85 2.35 12.46
C LYS A 31 -13.06 1.41 12.56
N ALA A 32 -14.27 1.95 12.59
CA ALA A 32 -15.49 1.16 12.57
C ALA A 32 -15.60 0.37 11.24
N ARG A 33 -15.50 1.06 10.11
CA ARG A 33 -15.52 0.43 8.77
C ARG A 33 -14.50 -0.70 8.64
N SER A 34 -13.27 -0.51 9.16
CA SER A 34 -12.21 -1.53 9.07
C SER A 34 -12.53 -2.82 9.84
N ARG A 35 -13.36 -2.75 10.88
CA ARG A 35 -13.80 -3.93 11.65
C ARG A 35 -14.85 -4.76 10.91
N ASP A 36 -15.63 -4.11 10.08
CA ASP A 36 -16.71 -4.75 9.31
C ASP A 36 -16.20 -5.36 8.00
N MET A 37 -14.91 -5.17 7.69
CA MET A 37 -14.31 -5.77 6.49
C MET A 37 -14.21 -7.29 6.61
N ALA A 38 -14.41 -7.98 5.47
CA ALA A 38 -14.18 -9.42 5.38
C ALA A 38 -12.78 -9.80 5.92
N PRO A 39 -12.57 -11.02 6.45
CA PRO A 39 -11.27 -11.43 6.97
C PRO A 39 -10.11 -11.20 5.99
N THR A 40 -8.91 -10.94 6.53
CA THR A 40 -7.69 -10.84 5.70
C THR A 40 -7.37 -12.18 5.05
N ARG A 41 -6.80 -12.13 3.85
CA ARG A 41 -6.12 -13.29 3.27
C ARG A 41 -4.85 -13.57 4.08
N ASP A 42 -4.47 -14.84 4.18
CA ASP A 42 -3.33 -15.24 5.03
C ASP A 42 -1.98 -14.93 4.38
N ALA A 43 -1.57 -13.66 4.47
CA ALA A 43 -0.25 -13.21 4.00
C ALA A 43 0.90 -13.93 4.74
N ARG A 44 0.70 -14.30 6.02
CA ARG A 44 1.72 -15.01 6.80
C ARG A 44 1.93 -16.42 6.26
N ALA A 45 0.87 -17.17 5.98
CA ALA A 45 1.01 -18.51 5.39
C ALA A 45 1.68 -18.45 4.02
N ALA A 46 1.34 -17.44 3.19
CA ALA A 46 1.98 -17.24 1.90
C ALA A 46 3.50 -16.98 2.01
N LEU A 47 3.95 -16.29 3.08
CA LEU A 47 5.37 -16.02 3.33
C LEU A 47 6.12 -17.20 3.96
N LEU A 48 5.45 -18.03 4.76
CA LEU A 48 6.08 -19.14 5.50
C LEU A 48 6.07 -20.47 4.74
N ARG A 49 5.59 -20.49 3.51
CA ARG A 49 5.60 -21.68 2.68
C ARG A 49 7.02 -22.20 2.42
N HIS A 50 7.13 -23.46 2.06
CA HIS A 50 8.42 -24.07 1.73
C HIS A 50 9.03 -23.42 0.48
N GLY A 51 10.32 -23.09 0.52
CA GLY A 51 11.05 -22.48 -0.58
C GLY A 51 11.07 -20.93 -0.52
N CYS A 52 11.35 -20.31 -1.65
CA CYS A 52 11.38 -18.85 -1.76
C CYS A 52 9.97 -18.29 -1.99
N SER A 53 9.56 -17.35 -1.18
CA SER A 53 8.32 -16.59 -1.41
C SER A 53 8.62 -15.33 -2.21
N VAL A 54 7.81 -15.05 -3.23
CA VAL A 54 7.97 -13.91 -4.13
C VAL A 54 6.84 -12.91 -3.88
N ILE A 55 7.23 -11.68 -3.58
CA ILE A 55 6.32 -10.53 -3.51
C ILE A 55 6.62 -9.67 -4.74
N VAL A 56 5.61 -9.38 -5.55
CA VAL A 56 5.74 -8.48 -6.71
C VAL A 56 5.06 -7.17 -6.39
N GLU A 57 5.74 -6.06 -6.67
CA GLU A 57 5.23 -4.72 -6.37
C GLU A 57 4.66 -4.03 -7.61
N ILE A 58 3.41 -3.58 -7.52
CA ILE A 58 2.80 -2.64 -8.46
C ILE A 58 3.19 -1.23 -8.01
N LYS A 59 3.95 -0.53 -8.87
CA LYS A 59 4.47 0.81 -8.61
C LYS A 59 4.36 1.67 -9.87
N ARG A 60 3.67 2.81 -9.79
CA ARG A 60 3.46 3.73 -10.91
C ARG A 60 4.66 4.59 -11.21
N ASN A 61 5.28 5.11 -10.17
CA ASN A 61 6.39 6.06 -10.26
C ASN A 61 7.45 5.79 -9.20
N SER A 62 8.67 6.22 -9.47
CA SER A 62 9.78 6.22 -8.52
C SER A 62 10.39 7.61 -8.42
N PRO A 63 10.59 8.17 -7.22
CA PRO A 63 11.23 9.47 -7.05
C PRO A 63 12.67 9.52 -7.61
N VAL A 64 13.30 8.35 -7.76
CA VAL A 64 14.69 8.24 -8.27
C VAL A 64 14.73 7.97 -9.77
N PHE A 65 13.86 7.06 -10.25
CA PHE A 65 13.92 6.56 -11.63
C PHE A 65 12.80 7.10 -12.54
N GLY A 66 11.83 7.85 -11.98
CA GLY A 66 10.68 8.35 -12.72
C GLY A 66 9.61 7.27 -12.94
N PRO A 67 8.70 7.47 -13.92
CA PRO A 67 7.62 6.55 -14.22
C PRO A 67 8.13 5.15 -14.54
N THR A 68 7.44 4.14 -14.01
CA THR A 68 7.72 2.73 -14.28
C THR A 68 6.89 2.23 -15.46
N GLY A 69 7.24 1.07 -16.05
CA GLY A 69 6.43 0.43 -17.08
C GLY A 69 5.00 0.11 -16.63
N ALA A 70 4.79 -0.12 -15.33
CA ALA A 70 3.47 -0.31 -14.72
C ALA A 70 2.61 0.97 -14.71
N GLY A 71 3.19 2.16 -14.93
CA GLY A 71 2.48 3.43 -14.90
C GLY A 71 1.33 3.56 -15.88
N TYR A 72 1.34 2.78 -16.96
CA TYR A 72 0.37 2.87 -18.06
C TYR A 72 -0.53 1.63 -18.20
N ALA A 73 -0.22 0.54 -17.52
CA ALA A 73 -1.02 -0.68 -17.60
C ALA A 73 -2.22 -0.64 -16.63
N PRO A 74 -3.37 -1.22 -17.01
CA PRO A 74 -4.49 -1.43 -16.09
C PRO A 74 -4.06 -2.30 -14.91
N VAL A 75 -4.45 -1.90 -13.71
CA VAL A 75 -4.00 -2.55 -12.47
C VAL A 75 -4.51 -3.99 -12.36
N ASP A 76 -5.75 -4.22 -12.75
CA ASP A 76 -6.37 -5.54 -12.76
C ASP A 76 -5.63 -6.52 -13.68
N THR A 77 -5.17 -6.04 -14.84
CA THR A 77 -4.37 -6.83 -15.79
C THR A 77 -3.00 -7.15 -15.20
N LEU A 78 -2.31 -6.15 -14.63
CA LEU A 78 -1.03 -6.37 -13.95
C LEU A 78 -1.15 -7.38 -12.80
N ALA A 79 -2.22 -7.28 -11.99
CA ALA A 79 -2.43 -8.19 -10.88
C ALA A 79 -2.62 -9.64 -11.37
N ARG A 80 -3.41 -9.86 -12.42
CA ARG A 80 -3.60 -11.19 -13.02
C ARG A 80 -2.30 -11.76 -13.61
N ASP A 81 -1.52 -10.93 -14.28
CA ASP A 81 -0.23 -11.35 -14.84
C ASP A 81 0.77 -11.74 -13.74
N ILE A 82 0.79 -10.98 -12.63
CA ILE A 82 1.60 -11.27 -11.45
C ILE A 82 1.19 -12.61 -10.82
N GLU A 83 -0.11 -12.85 -10.64
CA GLU A 83 -0.63 -14.11 -10.11
C GLU A 83 -0.31 -15.28 -11.04
N ALA A 84 -0.56 -15.13 -12.34
CA ALA A 84 -0.22 -16.14 -13.34
C ALA A 84 1.29 -16.43 -13.42
N GLY A 85 2.13 -15.44 -13.12
CA GLY A 85 3.58 -15.55 -13.03
C GLY A 85 4.07 -16.30 -11.78
N GLY A 86 3.16 -16.69 -10.87
CA GLY A 86 3.49 -17.48 -9.69
C GLY A 86 3.97 -16.66 -8.48
N ALA A 87 3.66 -15.38 -8.41
CA ALA A 87 3.84 -14.58 -7.21
C ALA A 87 3.01 -15.15 -6.05
N HIS A 88 3.41 -14.86 -4.82
CA HIS A 88 2.74 -15.33 -3.61
C HIS A 88 1.97 -14.21 -2.90
N LEU A 89 2.41 -12.97 -3.08
CA LEU A 89 1.76 -11.76 -2.60
C LEU A 89 1.94 -10.65 -3.65
N ILE A 90 1.02 -9.71 -3.65
CA ILE A 90 1.17 -8.46 -4.39
C ILE A 90 1.36 -7.32 -3.39
N ALA A 91 2.42 -6.54 -3.54
CA ALA A 91 2.57 -5.27 -2.88
C ALA A 91 2.05 -4.17 -3.80
N CYS A 92 1.24 -3.25 -3.28
CA CYS A 92 0.78 -2.10 -4.04
C CYS A 92 1.30 -0.81 -3.38
N GLN A 93 2.05 -0.03 -4.15
CA GLN A 93 2.52 1.27 -3.68
C GLN A 93 1.35 2.26 -3.66
N THR A 94 1.04 2.80 -2.48
CA THR A 94 -0.13 3.66 -2.27
C THR A 94 0.22 5.11 -1.91
N GLU A 95 1.50 5.40 -1.65
CA GLU A 95 1.93 6.78 -1.39
C GLU A 95 1.77 7.64 -2.65
N ARG A 96 1.00 8.73 -2.51
CA ARG A 96 0.52 9.53 -3.65
C ARG A 96 1.54 10.53 -4.17
N LEU A 97 2.23 11.24 -3.27
CA LEU A 97 2.99 12.44 -3.62
C LEU A 97 4.27 12.14 -4.39
N ARG A 98 4.90 11.00 -4.13
CA ARG A 98 6.22 10.63 -4.68
C ARG A 98 6.14 9.45 -5.63
N PHE A 99 5.23 8.54 -5.36
CA PHE A 99 5.12 7.29 -6.10
C PHE A 99 3.92 7.23 -7.03
N ASP A 100 3.10 8.29 -7.04
CA ASP A 100 1.85 8.35 -7.81
C ASP A 100 0.94 7.13 -7.55
N GLY A 101 0.99 6.64 -6.31
CA GLY A 101 0.24 5.48 -5.86
C GLY A 101 -1.17 5.82 -5.43
N SER A 102 -2.01 4.80 -5.27
CA SER A 102 -3.37 4.99 -4.79
C SER A 102 -3.90 3.77 -4.06
N LEU A 103 -4.70 4.00 -3.02
CA LEU A 103 -5.44 2.94 -2.34
C LEU A 103 -6.49 2.31 -3.27
N ALA A 104 -7.02 3.07 -4.25
CA ALA A 104 -7.94 2.56 -5.24
C ALA A 104 -7.29 1.51 -6.14
N ASP A 105 -6.04 1.73 -6.57
CA ASP A 105 -5.25 0.74 -7.31
C ASP A 105 -5.11 -0.57 -6.53
N MET A 106 -4.85 -0.47 -5.21
CA MET A 106 -4.76 -1.66 -4.37
C MET A 106 -6.10 -2.41 -4.26
N ALA A 107 -7.21 -1.69 -4.15
CA ALA A 107 -8.54 -2.30 -4.12
C ALA A 107 -8.89 -2.96 -5.45
N GLU A 108 -8.53 -2.35 -6.58
CA GLU A 108 -8.70 -2.91 -7.93
C GLU A 108 -7.87 -4.18 -8.11
N ALA A 109 -6.57 -4.15 -7.73
CA ALA A 109 -5.71 -5.33 -7.75
C ALA A 109 -6.29 -6.47 -6.92
N ARG A 110 -6.76 -6.16 -5.69
CA ARG A 110 -7.37 -7.15 -4.80
C ARG A 110 -8.62 -7.80 -5.40
N ALA A 111 -9.44 -7.03 -6.08
CA ALA A 111 -10.66 -7.54 -6.72
C ALA A 111 -10.35 -8.46 -7.92
N ALA A 112 -9.18 -8.31 -8.52
CA ALA A 112 -8.80 -9.06 -9.72
C ALA A 112 -8.19 -10.44 -9.44
N VAL A 113 -7.63 -10.68 -8.23
CA VAL A 113 -6.87 -11.89 -7.87
C VAL A 113 -7.17 -12.37 -6.46
N GLU A 114 -6.70 -13.58 -6.13
CA GLU A 114 -6.83 -14.18 -4.79
C GLU A 114 -5.56 -14.03 -3.91
N LEU A 115 -4.47 -13.47 -4.44
CA LEU A 115 -3.24 -13.26 -3.68
C LEU A 115 -3.44 -12.25 -2.54
N PRO A 116 -2.75 -12.43 -1.39
CA PRO A 116 -2.76 -11.43 -0.32
C PRO A 116 -2.13 -10.10 -0.79
N MET A 117 -2.72 -8.99 -0.33
CA MET A 117 -2.31 -7.62 -0.65
C MET A 117 -1.47 -7.01 0.46
N VAL A 118 -0.31 -6.46 0.10
CA VAL A 118 0.56 -5.69 0.98
C VAL A 118 0.44 -4.21 0.62
N CYS A 119 -0.08 -3.39 1.54
CA CYS A 119 -0.10 -1.95 1.36
C CYS A 119 1.33 -1.39 1.56
N ARG A 120 1.94 -0.88 0.48
CA ARG A 120 3.26 -0.21 0.52
C ARG A 120 3.04 1.29 0.61
N ASP A 121 3.20 1.82 1.81
CA ASP A 121 3.05 3.25 2.11
C ASP A 121 4.06 3.67 3.19
N VAL A 122 4.19 4.97 3.41
CA VAL A 122 4.89 5.53 4.55
C VAL A 122 3.88 5.67 5.69
N ILE A 123 3.77 4.62 6.51
CA ILE A 123 2.80 4.56 7.61
C ILE A 123 3.39 5.33 8.81
N VAL A 124 2.72 6.41 9.19
CA VAL A 124 3.11 7.31 10.28
C VAL A 124 1.96 7.64 11.23
N ASP A 125 0.75 7.21 10.91
CA ASP A 125 -0.45 7.45 11.70
C ASP A 125 -1.35 6.20 11.74
N PRO A 126 -1.96 5.87 12.87
CA PRO A 126 -2.91 4.74 13.01
C PRO A 126 -4.11 4.83 12.04
N TYR A 127 -4.51 6.03 11.62
CA TYR A 127 -5.54 6.23 10.60
C TYR A 127 -5.25 5.44 9.33
N GLN A 128 -4.00 5.49 8.85
CA GLN A 128 -3.58 4.81 7.62
C GLN A 128 -3.72 3.28 7.69
N ILE A 129 -3.56 2.69 8.89
CA ILE A 129 -3.72 1.24 9.08
C ILE A 129 -5.18 0.84 8.84
N HIS A 130 -6.12 1.57 9.45
CA HIS A 130 -7.54 1.32 9.28
C HIS A 130 -8.01 1.62 7.86
N GLU A 131 -7.49 2.69 7.28
CA GLU A 131 -7.78 3.06 5.89
C GLU A 131 -7.29 1.99 4.91
N ALA A 132 -6.02 1.57 4.99
CA ALA A 132 -5.47 0.50 4.17
C ALA A 132 -6.31 -0.79 4.29
N ARG A 133 -6.77 -1.12 5.50
CA ARG A 133 -7.65 -2.27 5.72
C ARG A 133 -8.98 -2.12 4.98
N CYS A 134 -9.58 -0.94 4.97
CA CYS A 134 -10.83 -0.68 4.24
C CYS A 134 -10.67 -0.82 2.72
N TYR A 135 -9.48 -0.58 2.20
CA TYR A 135 -9.14 -0.80 0.79
C TYR A 135 -8.57 -2.19 0.49
N GLY A 136 -8.62 -3.10 1.47
CA GLY A 136 -8.34 -4.50 1.26
C GLY A 136 -6.90 -4.93 1.52
N ALA A 137 -6.10 -4.15 2.24
CA ALA A 137 -4.80 -4.61 2.70
C ALA A 137 -4.93 -5.81 3.63
N ASP A 138 -4.11 -6.83 3.41
CA ASP A 138 -3.96 -8.00 4.28
C ASP A 138 -2.74 -7.88 5.18
N ALA A 139 -1.74 -7.10 4.75
CA ALA A 139 -0.54 -6.78 5.50
C ALA A 139 -0.02 -5.39 5.12
N LEU A 140 0.81 -4.80 5.98
CA LEU A 140 1.56 -3.59 5.69
C LEU A 140 2.91 -3.61 6.43
N PRO A 141 3.99 -3.10 5.84
CA PRO A 141 5.26 -2.93 6.52
C PRO A 141 5.24 -1.67 7.37
N LEU A 142 5.79 -1.75 8.58
CA LEU A 142 6.07 -0.61 9.42
C LEU A 142 7.57 -0.29 9.36
N GLN A 143 7.90 0.95 9.04
CA GLN A 143 9.29 1.43 9.03
C GLN A 143 9.61 2.04 10.39
N VAL A 144 10.45 1.38 11.16
CA VAL A 144 10.82 1.85 12.51
C VAL A 144 11.36 3.28 12.49
N LEU A 145 12.18 3.64 11.50
CA LEU A 145 12.75 4.99 11.37
C LEU A 145 11.69 6.10 11.19
N SER A 146 10.57 5.81 10.55
CA SER A 146 9.47 6.77 10.39
C SER A 146 8.57 6.85 11.63
N LEU A 147 8.65 5.88 12.54
CA LEU A 147 7.83 5.80 13.75
C LEU A 147 8.53 6.35 15.00
N ILE A 148 9.83 6.67 14.93
CA ILE A 148 10.60 7.20 16.08
C ILE A 148 10.10 8.58 16.52
N HIS A 149 9.37 9.29 15.67
CA HIS A 149 8.88 10.65 15.92
C HIS A 149 7.39 10.71 16.31
N ILE A 150 6.78 9.58 16.63
CA ILE A 150 5.37 9.48 17.05
C ILE A 150 5.30 9.36 18.57
#